data_fce5859f4f0c36effdb7645187c0f0b4
#
_entry.id   fce5859f4f0c36effdb7645187c0f0b4
#
_cell.length_a   1.000
_cell.length_b   1.000
_cell.length_c   1.000
_cell.angle_alpha   90.00
_cell.angle_beta   90.00
_cell.angle_gamma   90.00
#
_symmetry.space_group_name_H-M   'P 1'
#
loop_
_entity.id
_entity.type
_entity.pdbx_description
1 polymer ?
#
loop_
_entity_poly.entity_id
_entity_poly.type
_entity_poly.pdbx_seq_one_letter_code
_entity_poly.pdbx_strand_id
1 'polypeptide(L)'
;FLTMNIKIIASVGVVLLCSLNGYAQVLHLDNALQRSAENYDRIKSKKSIVSAFEQNTVFQKQQYLPDVTLAAQQSFGTINMVHGSMYAYGGLASASTSLPLAEQNWNAAFGSLYFANVNWNLFTFGRIKNEVKLGQSKEKTAIADLEQEIFQLQVKTSAAYLNLLASQRLQFVQEKNLERAQVFFEMTDSRAKSGLIPEVDASLAKAEVSNAKSLQIKSYDKVLEYSKQLAVFLGEEFQTYQLDSLYSTTIPKNILSPENSDVSKHPLLQLQQSKVDQSLQSESLVKTQRLPNLSAFGVLQGRGSGFESNYMQDNSAYSGSYLKGVGIDRGNYLLGFTLSWNITNLYRFNSKVKEQQYFTQSLKQDYDLLHKELNAQSKLAQSQLANAYENFEETKVQLSAAQLAYRQHTALYENGLTTLVDYTQALYALNRAEIDYEIAQNNVWQALLLLASSQGDLEILTQKH
;
A
#
# COMPACT_ATOMS: atom_id res chain seq x y z
N PHE A 1 58.81 6.65 -2.70
CA PHE A 1 58.25 6.62 -1.31
C PHE A 1 57.59 7.95 -0.89
N LEU A 2 57.58 9.01 -1.73
CA LEU A 2 57.03 10.32 -1.35
C LEU A 2 55.68 10.65 -2.01
N THR A 3 55.12 9.79 -2.87
CA THR A 3 53.85 10.05 -3.58
C THR A 3 52.63 9.32 -3.02
N MET A 4 52.80 8.49 -1.99
CA MET A 4 51.72 7.68 -1.39
C MET A 4 51.03 8.34 -0.19
N ASN A 5 51.64 9.36 0.42
CA ASN A 5 51.09 9.99 1.63
C ASN A 5 50.15 11.18 1.40
N ILE A 6 50.06 11.72 0.16
CA ILE A 6 49.21 12.87 -0.13
C ILE A 6 47.74 12.44 -0.45
N LYS A 7 47.52 11.22 -0.95
CA LYS A 7 46.16 10.71 -1.23
C LYS A 7 45.39 10.27 -0.01
N ILE A 8 46.08 9.89 1.09
CA ILE A 8 45.42 9.47 2.34
C ILE A 8 44.97 10.68 3.17
N ILE A 9 45.70 11.80 3.13
CA ILE A 9 45.33 13.04 3.82
C ILE A 9 44.16 13.75 3.13
N ALA A 10 44.03 13.65 1.81
CA ALA A 10 42.90 14.22 1.06
C ALA A 10 41.58 13.42 1.27
N SER A 11 41.66 12.08 1.48
CA SER A 11 40.45 11.27 1.73
C SER A 11 39.91 11.39 3.16
N VAL A 12 40.76 11.68 4.15
CA VAL A 12 40.30 11.92 5.54
C VAL A 12 39.72 13.33 5.71
N GLY A 13 40.20 14.33 4.93
CA GLY A 13 39.65 15.69 4.95
C GLY A 13 38.25 15.82 4.32
N VAL A 14 37.90 14.97 3.35
CA VAL A 14 36.57 15.01 2.70
C VAL A 14 35.51 14.28 3.54
N VAL A 15 35.88 13.29 4.33
CA VAL A 15 34.93 12.58 5.23
C VAL A 15 34.58 13.42 6.48
N LEU A 16 35.47 14.33 6.92
CA LEU A 16 35.20 15.20 8.09
C LEU A 16 34.37 16.46 7.76
N LEU A 17 34.17 16.80 6.49
CA LEU A 17 33.36 17.96 6.07
C LEU A 17 31.89 17.66 5.82
N CYS A 18 31.46 16.39 5.84
CA CYS A 18 30.06 15.97 5.69
C CYS A 18 29.30 15.81 7.03
N SER A 19 29.92 16.07 8.19
CA SER A 19 29.31 15.83 9.50
C SER A 19 28.89 17.07 10.30
N LEU A 20 28.86 18.26 9.68
CA LEU A 20 28.47 19.50 10.37
C LEU A 20 27.43 20.28 9.56
N ASN A 21 26.21 19.83 9.53
CA ASN A 21 25.02 20.65 9.35
C ASN A 21 23.75 19.85 9.71
N GLY A 22 23.69 19.37 10.95
CA GLY A 22 22.42 19.00 11.56
C GLY A 22 21.69 20.26 12.09
N TYR A 23 21.44 21.25 11.25
CA TYR A 23 20.36 22.19 11.54
C TYR A 23 19.09 21.37 11.50
N ALA A 24 18.40 21.26 12.63
CA ALA A 24 17.06 20.69 12.67
C ALA A 24 16.20 21.50 11.71
N GLN A 25 16.09 21.01 10.47
CA GLN A 25 15.32 21.68 9.43
C GLN A 25 13.86 21.65 9.87
N VAL A 26 13.24 22.82 9.96
CA VAL A 26 11.80 22.93 10.26
C VAL A 26 11.04 22.11 9.23
N LEU A 27 10.30 21.13 9.70
CA LEU A 27 9.50 20.25 8.85
C LEU A 27 8.16 20.94 8.55
N HIS A 28 7.94 21.26 7.28
CA HIS A 28 6.66 21.75 6.77
C HIS A 28 5.77 20.56 6.39
N LEU A 29 4.45 20.75 6.44
CA LEU A 29 3.49 19.69 6.12
C LEU A 29 3.69 19.13 4.70
N ASP A 30 3.87 20.00 3.70
CA ASP A 30 4.10 19.60 2.30
C ASP A 30 5.31 18.67 2.16
N ASN A 31 6.42 19.02 2.84
CA ASN A 31 7.63 18.18 2.86
C ASN A 31 7.37 16.83 3.56
N ALA A 32 6.57 16.83 4.63
CA ALA A 32 6.19 15.59 5.32
C ALA A 32 5.35 14.67 4.41
N LEU A 33 4.40 15.23 3.66
CA LEU A 33 3.57 14.48 2.70
C LEU A 33 4.43 13.90 1.57
N GLN A 34 5.35 14.66 1.02
CA GLN A 34 6.26 14.19 -0.02
C GLN A 34 7.15 13.06 0.49
N ARG A 35 7.83 13.25 1.64
CA ARG A 35 8.69 12.21 2.25
C ARG A 35 7.93 10.93 2.54
N SER A 36 6.70 11.02 3.05
CA SER A 36 5.86 9.85 3.32
C SER A 36 5.56 9.06 2.04
N ALA A 37 5.20 9.73 0.93
CA ALA A 37 4.91 9.09 -0.35
C ALA A 37 6.16 8.44 -1.01
N GLU A 38 7.37 8.95 -0.73
CA GLU A 38 8.62 8.43 -1.27
C GLU A 38 9.20 7.27 -0.43
N ASN A 39 9.17 7.40 0.91
CA ASN A 39 9.93 6.52 1.80
C ASN A 39 9.10 5.38 2.40
N TYR A 40 7.79 5.53 2.53
CA TYR A 40 6.96 4.55 3.22
C TYR A 40 6.93 3.21 2.48
N ASP A 41 7.35 2.15 3.16
CA ASP A 41 7.58 0.83 2.53
C ASP A 41 6.32 0.22 1.93
N ARG A 42 5.14 0.52 2.47
CA ARG A 42 3.88 0.04 1.89
C ARG A 42 3.61 0.67 0.52
N ILE A 43 3.99 1.93 0.29
CA ILE A 43 3.89 2.57 -1.03
C ILE A 43 4.88 1.91 -2.00
N LYS A 44 6.11 1.62 -1.57
CA LYS A 44 7.09 0.87 -2.38
C LYS A 44 6.56 -0.52 -2.76
N SER A 45 5.93 -1.21 -1.80
CA SER A 45 5.27 -2.50 -2.06
C SER A 45 4.16 -2.37 -3.11
N LYS A 46 3.28 -1.38 -3.01
CA LYS A 46 2.19 -1.14 -3.98
C LYS A 46 2.75 -0.79 -5.38
N LYS A 47 3.81 0.00 -5.48
CA LYS A 47 4.51 0.27 -6.76
C LYS A 47 5.03 -1.02 -7.38
N SER A 48 5.61 -1.93 -6.59
CA SER A 48 6.05 -3.24 -7.08
C SER A 48 4.88 -4.10 -7.59
N ILE A 49 3.71 -4.02 -6.95
CA ILE A 49 2.48 -4.70 -7.41
C ILE A 49 2.02 -4.14 -8.77
N VAL A 50 2.06 -2.82 -8.96
CA VAL A 50 1.74 -2.20 -10.27
C VAL A 50 2.69 -2.76 -11.34
N SER A 51 4.01 -2.75 -11.10
CA SER A 51 4.99 -3.30 -12.06
C SER A 51 4.76 -4.79 -12.34
N ALA A 52 4.31 -5.58 -11.36
CA ALA A 52 3.95 -6.97 -11.58
C ALA A 52 2.75 -7.13 -12.54
N PHE A 53 1.72 -6.29 -12.41
CA PHE A 53 0.58 -6.31 -13.34
C PHE A 53 0.90 -5.74 -14.72
N GLU A 54 1.82 -4.78 -14.84
CA GLU A 54 2.38 -4.35 -16.12
C GLU A 54 3.03 -5.52 -16.85
N GLN A 55 3.89 -6.31 -16.17
CA GLN A 55 4.49 -7.51 -16.76
C GLN A 55 3.45 -8.58 -17.08
N ASN A 56 2.41 -8.73 -16.26
CA ASN A 56 1.29 -9.62 -16.61
C ASN A 56 0.60 -9.17 -17.91
N THR A 57 0.38 -7.87 -18.11
CA THR A 57 -0.18 -7.34 -19.35
C THR A 57 0.72 -7.65 -20.57
N VAL A 58 2.04 -7.55 -20.43
CA VAL A 58 3.02 -7.95 -21.46
C VAL A 58 2.90 -9.44 -21.74
N PHE A 59 2.87 -10.28 -20.69
CA PHE A 59 2.69 -11.74 -20.85
C PHE A 59 1.41 -12.10 -21.61
N GLN A 60 0.27 -11.44 -21.28
CA GLN A 60 -0.98 -11.68 -22.03
C GLN A 60 -0.88 -11.27 -23.51
N LYS A 61 -0.12 -10.22 -23.85
CA LYS A 61 0.15 -9.85 -25.24
C LYS A 61 1.02 -10.90 -25.94
N GLN A 62 1.96 -11.52 -25.24
CA GLN A 62 2.82 -12.57 -25.79
C GLN A 62 2.07 -13.86 -26.14
N GLN A 63 0.84 -14.06 -25.63
CA GLN A 63 -0.03 -15.19 -26.02
C GLN A 63 -0.44 -15.17 -27.52
N TYR A 64 -0.15 -14.09 -28.25
CA TYR A 64 -0.25 -14.06 -29.71
C TYR A 64 0.92 -14.73 -30.43
N LEU A 65 2.03 -14.99 -29.73
CA LEU A 65 3.19 -15.67 -30.31
C LEU A 65 2.91 -17.16 -30.45
N PRO A 66 3.57 -17.84 -31.44
CA PRO A 66 3.52 -19.30 -31.52
C PRO A 66 4.26 -19.96 -30.34
N ASP A 67 3.73 -21.06 -29.85
CA ASP A 67 4.41 -21.96 -28.93
C ASP A 67 5.37 -22.83 -29.72
N VAL A 68 6.68 -22.76 -29.45
CA VAL A 68 7.71 -23.57 -30.06
C VAL A 68 8.27 -24.53 -29.01
N THR A 69 8.10 -25.82 -29.23
CA THR A 69 8.59 -26.89 -28.34
C THR A 69 9.64 -27.72 -29.05
N LEU A 70 10.81 -27.84 -28.46
CA LEU A 70 11.85 -28.78 -28.86
C LEU A 70 11.87 -29.92 -27.86
N ALA A 71 11.85 -31.17 -28.31
CA ALA A 71 11.96 -32.31 -27.44
C ALA A 71 12.86 -33.40 -28.06
N ALA A 72 13.58 -34.11 -27.21
CA ALA A 72 14.39 -35.28 -27.50
C ALA A 72 14.00 -36.39 -26.53
N GLN A 73 13.64 -37.52 -27.08
CA GLN A 73 13.32 -38.73 -26.31
C GLN A 73 14.25 -39.85 -26.78
N GLN A 74 14.82 -40.53 -25.81
CA GLN A 74 15.61 -41.75 -26.06
C GLN A 74 14.97 -42.86 -25.19
N SER A 75 14.84 -44.02 -25.78
CA SER A 75 14.24 -45.17 -25.12
C SER A 75 15.06 -46.42 -25.42
N PHE A 76 15.02 -47.38 -24.47
CA PHE A 76 15.56 -48.71 -24.65
C PHE A 76 14.45 -49.69 -24.35
N GLY A 77 14.16 -50.62 -25.28
CA GLY A 77 13.06 -51.55 -25.10
C GLY A 77 12.84 -52.49 -26.28
N THR A 78 11.87 -53.35 -26.11
CA THR A 78 11.44 -54.34 -27.11
C THR A 78 10.35 -53.75 -28.00
N ILE A 79 10.16 -54.36 -29.19
CA ILE A 79 9.02 -54.10 -30.07
C ILE A 79 8.24 -55.40 -30.31
N ASN A 80 7.07 -55.48 -29.67
CA ASN A 80 6.15 -56.62 -29.86
C ASN A 80 4.77 -56.05 -30.13
N MET A 81 4.27 -56.16 -31.32
CA MET A 81 2.92 -55.75 -31.67
C MET A 81 2.03 -57.00 -31.91
N VAL A 82 0.75 -56.84 -31.55
CA VAL A 82 -0.30 -57.84 -31.73
C VAL A 82 -1.44 -57.22 -32.52
N HIS A 83 -2.07 -57.95 -33.41
CA HIS A 83 -3.30 -57.50 -34.07
C HIS A 83 -4.45 -57.35 -33.05
N GLY A 84 -5.13 -56.24 -33.08
CA GLY A 84 -6.30 -55.98 -32.21
C GLY A 84 -6.58 -54.50 -32.03
N SER A 85 -7.76 -54.24 -31.49
CA SER A 85 -8.16 -52.87 -31.11
C SER A 85 -7.49 -52.49 -29.81
N MET A 86 -6.69 -51.42 -29.81
CA MET A 86 -6.09 -50.87 -28.60
C MET A 86 -6.59 -49.42 -28.39
N TYR A 87 -7.16 -49.16 -27.23
CA TYR A 87 -7.60 -47.84 -26.82
C TYR A 87 -6.57 -47.26 -25.86
N ALA A 88 -5.98 -46.16 -26.19
CA ALA A 88 -5.08 -45.45 -25.30
C ALA A 88 -5.88 -44.87 -24.12
N TYR A 89 -5.51 -45.18 -22.90
CA TYR A 89 -6.09 -44.63 -21.70
C TYR A 89 -5.74 -43.17 -21.57
N GLY A 90 -6.69 -42.28 -21.94
CA GLY A 90 -6.51 -40.82 -21.85
C GLY A 90 -5.33 -40.25 -22.62
N GLY A 91 -4.80 -40.94 -23.66
CA GLY A 91 -3.62 -40.51 -24.39
C GLY A 91 -2.28 -40.85 -23.73
N LEU A 92 -2.27 -41.57 -22.64
CA LEU A 92 -1.06 -41.92 -21.87
C LEU A 92 -0.40 -43.23 -22.32
N ALA A 93 -0.96 -44.00 -23.31
CA ALA A 93 -0.35 -45.19 -23.79
C ALA A 93 0.83 -44.88 -24.71
N SER A 94 2.00 -45.45 -24.43
CA SER A 94 3.13 -45.45 -25.36
C SER A 94 2.86 -46.46 -26.48
N ALA A 95 3.02 -46.05 -27.74
CA ALA A 95 2.90 -46.92 -28.88
C ALA A 95 4.29 -47.31 -29.40
N SER A 96 4.59 -48.59 -29.48
CA SER A 96 5.67 -49.09 -30.33
C SER A 96 5.16 -49.20 -31.76
N THR A 97 5.98 -48.83 -32.75
CA THR A 97 5.61 -48.93 -34.18
C THR A 97 6.34 -50.08 -34.80
N SER A 98 5.67 -51.19 -34.95
CA SER A 98 6.18 -52.35 -35.70
C SER A 98 5.00 -53.06 -36.37
N LEU A 99 5.29 -54.01 -37.27
CA LEU A 99 4.30 -55.01 -37.69
C LEU A 99 4.20 -56.07 -36.59
N PRO A 100 3.04 -56.81 -36.47
CA PRO A 100 2.92 -57.89 -35.54
C PRO A 100 4.00 -58.95 -35.74
N LEU A 101 4.58 -59.43 -34.63
CA LEU A 101 5.45 -60.57 -34.58
C LEU A 101 4.62 -61.83 -34.39
N ALA A 102 5.12 -62.97 -34.97
CA ALA A 102 4.45 -64.28 -34.82
C ALA A 102 4.50 -64.78 -33.36
N GLU A 103 5.60 -64.48 -32.67
CA GLU A 103 5.83 -64.89 -31.28
C GLU A 103 6.46 -63.74 -30.47
N GLN A 104 6.36 -63.84 -29.17
CA GLN A 104 6.99 -62.89 -28.23
C GLN A 104 8.52 -62.92 -28.39
N ASN A 105 9.13 -61.72 -28.51
CA ASN A 105 10.58 -61.54 -28.60
C ASN A 105 11.05 -60.52 -27.56
N TRP A 106 12.17 -60.85 -26.90
CA TRP A 106 12.76 -60.02 -25.85
C TRP A 106 14.00 -59.24 -26.33
N ASN A 107 14.27 -59.20 -27.63
CA ASN A 107 15.33 -58.37 -28.22
C ASN A 107 15.02 -56.90 -27.95
N ALA A 108 15.97 -56.22 -27.33
CA ALA A 108 15.82 -54.83 -26.95
C ALA A 108 16.89 -53.97 -27.66
N ALA A 109 16.46 -52.82 -28.12
CA ALA A 109 17.34 -51.87 -28.80
C ALA A 109 17.05 -50.41 -28.34
N PHE A 110 18.01 -49.52 -28.52
CA PHE A 110 17.77 -48.08 -28.33
C PHE A 110 16.95 -47.53 -29.51
N GLY A 111 16.09 -46.57 -29.18
CA GLY A 111 15.34 -45.76 -30.11
C GLY A 111 15.36 -44.32 -29.73
N SER A 112 15.23 -43.46 -30.71
CA SER A 112 15.20 -42.00 -30.51
C SER A 112 14.07 -41.32 -31.26
N LEU A 113 13.59 -40.24 -30.66
CA LEU A 113 12.62 -39.34 -31.23
C LEU A 113 13.05 -37.91 -30.91
N TYR A 114 13.36 -37.14 -31.93
CA TYR A 114 13.67 -35.72 -31.85
C TYR A 114 12.59 -34.96 -32.60
N PHE A 115 12.01 -33.96 -31.99
CA PHE A 115 11.02 -33.15 -32.69
C PHE A 115 11.08 -31.68 -32.30
N ALA A 116 10.76 -30.84 -33.27
CA ALA A 116 10.40 -29.44 -33.12
C ALA A 116 8.91 -29.31 -33.45
N ASN A 117 8.12 -28.83 -32.50
CA ASN A 117 6.71 -28.60 -32.68
C ASN A 117 6.40 -27.13 -32.54
N VAL A 118 5.67 -26.58 -33.50
CA VAL A 118 5.14 -25.22 -33.47
C VAL A 118 3.63 -25.31 -33.41
N ASN A 119 3.03 -24.65 -32.43
CA ASN A 119 1.59 -24.51 -32.32
C ASN A 119 1.26 -23.03 -32.21
N TRP A 120 0.42 -22.51 -33.10
CA TRP A 120 0.11 -21.10 -33.20
C TRP A 120 -1.39 -20.85 -33.23
N ASN A 121 -1.92 -20.17 -32.21
CA ASN A 121 -3.30 -19.76 -32.16
C ASN A 121 -3.55 -18.59 -33.12
N LEU A 122 -3.95 -18.90 -34.39
CA LEU A 122 -4.17 -17.88 -35.41
C LEU A 122 -5.42 -17.03 -35.13
N PHE A 123 -6.51 -17.68 -34.68
CA PHE A 123 -7.76 -17.00 -34.41
C PHE A 123 -8.50 -17.64 -33.24
N THR A 124 -8.67 -16.88 -32.16
CA THR A 124 -9.26 -17.34 -30.89
C THR A 124 -10.65 -16.73 -30.64
N PHE A 125 -11.28 -16.14 -31.65
CA PHE A 125 -12.60 -15.49 -31.55
C PHE A 125 -12.68 -14.46 -30.43
N GLY A 126 -11.58 -13.75 -30.16
CA GLY A 126 -11.49 -12.68 -29.18
C GLY A 126 -11.00 -13.11 -27.78
N ARG A 127 -10.71 -14.41 -27.54
CA ARG A 127 -10.25 -14.89 -26.24
C ARG A 127 -8.95 -14.17 -25.82
N ILE A 128 -7.89 -14.25 -26.61
CA ILE A 128 -6.60 -13.60 -26.30
C ILE A 128 -6.78 -12.05 -26.18
N LYS A 129 -7.58 -11.45 -27.07
CA LYS A 129 -7.89 -10.01 -26.97
C LYS A 129 -8.52 -9.65 -25.62
N ASN A 130 -9.43 -10.46 -25.10
CA ASN A 130 -10.07 -10.21 -23.79
C ASN A 130 -9.15 -10.57 -22.63
N GLU A 131 -8.22 -11.54 -22.78
CA GLU A 131 -7.15 -11.81 -21.81
C GLU A 131 -6.23 -10.58 -21.65
N VAL A 132 -5.82 -9.95 -22.76
CA VAL A 132 -5.04 -8.70 -22.75
C VAL A 132 -5.83 -7.56 -22.09
N LYS A 133 -7.10 -7.38 -22.46
CA LYS A 133 -7.95 -6.35 -21.84
C LYS A 133 -8.14 -6.56 -20.33
N LEU A 134 -8.29 -7.81 -19.90
CA LEU A 134 -8.38 -8.14 -18.48
C LEU A 134 -7.04 -7.86 -17.78
N GLY A 135 -5.90 -8.18 -18.39
CA GLY A 135 -4.56 -7.79 -17.90
C GLY A 135 -4.45 -6.28 -17.68
N GLN A 136 -4.81 -5.49 -18.69
CA GLN A 136 -4.83 -4.02 -18.62
C GLN A 136 -5.79 -3.48 -17.55
N SER A 137 -6.94 -4.13 -17.35
CA SER A 137 -7.89 -3.72 -16.33
C SER A 137 -7.36 -4.02 -14.91
N LYS A 138 -6.66 -5.15 -14.71
CA LYS A 138 -5.97 -5.47 -13.45
C LYS A 138 -4.86 -4.47 -13.14
N GLU A 139 -4.09 -4.06 -14.15
CA GLU A 139 -3.06 -3.02 -14.04
C GLU A 139 -3.68 -1.68 -13.60
N LYS A 140 -4.77 -1.25 -14.24
CA LYS A 140 -5.51 -0.04 -13.82
C LYS A 140 -6.04 -0.13 -12.37
N THR A 141 -6.55 -1.29 -11.97
CA THR A 141 -7.01 -1.51 -10.58
C THR A 141 -5.84 -1.41 -9.60
N ALA A 142 -4.66 -1.93 -9.95
CA ALA A 142 -3.47 -1.82 -9.11
C ALA A 142 -2.96 -0.37 -9.01
N ILE A 143 -3.06 0.42 -10.08
CA ILE A 143 -2.73 1.86 -10.08
C ILE A 143 -3.71 2.61 -9.16
N ALA A 144 -5.02 2.40 -9.30
CA ALA A 144 -6.02 3.02 -8.44
C ALA A 144 -5.87 2.62 -6.96
N ASP A 145 -5.43 1.38 -6.67
CA ASP A 145 -5.12 0.91 -5.32
C ASP A 145 -3.87 1.58 -4.74
N LEU A 146 -2.86 1.85 -5.56
CA LEU A 146 -1.69 2.65 -5.17
C LEU A 146 -2.08 4.10 -4.87
N GLU A 147 -2.87 4.75 -5.71
CA GLU A 147 -3.35 6.12 -5.52
C GLU A 147 -4.18 6.25 -4.24
N GLN A 148 -5.06 5.29 -3.98
CA GLN A 148 -5.84 5.22 -2.74
C GLN A 148 -4.93 5.05 -1.51
N GLU A 149 -3.90 4.21 -1.57
CA GLU A 149 -2.95 4.02 -0.45
C GLU A 149 -2.13 5.29 -0.20
N ILE A 150 -1.68 6.00 -1.26
CA ILE A 150 -0.98 7.29 -1.14
C ILE A 150 -1.89 8.31 -0.45
N PHE A 151 -3.13 8.43 -0.90
CA PHE A 151 -4.10 9.34 -0.31
C PHE A 151 -4.33 9.05 1.17
N GLN A 152 -4.56 7.79 1.54
CA GLN A 152 -4.73 7.40 2.95
C GLN A 152 -3.48 7.69 3.79
N LEU A 153 -2.29 7.46 3.25
CA LEU A 153 -1.04 7.77 3.93
C LEU A 153 -0.91 9.29 4.16
N GLN A 154 -1.24 10.09 3.16
CA GLN A 154 -1.21 11.55 3.26
C GLN A 154 -2.18 12.06 4.34
N VAL A 155 -3.40 11.52 4.42
CA VAL A 155 -4.36 11.84 5.49
C VAL A 155 -3.79 11.49 6.87
N LYS A 156 -3.22 10.28 7.04
CA LYS A 156 -2.62 9.83 8.31
C LYS A 156 -1.40 10.66 8.69
N THR A 157 -0.56 11.04 7.73
CA THR A 157 0.62 11.88 7.94
C THR A 157 0.20 13.29 8.38
N SER A 158 -0.83 13.88 7.74
CA SER A 158 -1.38 15.17 8.11
C SER A 158 -1.95 15.16 9.54
N ALA A 159 -2.71 14.11 9.89
CA ALA A 159 -3.24 13.96 11.24
C ALA A 159 -2.12 13.82 12.29
N ALA A 160 -1.09 13.02 12.01
CA ALA A 160 0.05 12.84 12.91
C ALA A 160 0.86 14.15 13.06
N TYR A 161 1.04 14.89 11.97
CA TYR A 161 1.71 16.21 11.98
C TYR A 161 0.96 17.20 12.86
N LEU A 162 -0.35 17.34 12.69
CA LEU A 162 -1.20 18.23 13.48
C LEU A 162 -1.23 17.82 14.97
N ASN A 163 -1.29 16.52 15.26
CA ASN A 163 -1.24 16.02 16.64
C ASN A 163 0.11 16.28 17.31
N LEU A 164 1.21 16.12 16.58
CA LEU A 164 2.54 16.45 17.10
C LEU A 164 2.64 17.95 17.39
N LEU A 165 2.17 18.81 16.48
CA LEU A 165 2.16 20.25 16.67
C LEU A 165 1.34 20.64 17.91
N ALA A 166 0.14 20.08 18.08
CA ALA A 166 -0.70 20.31 19.26
C ALA A 166 0.01 19.85 20.53
N SER A 167 0.67 18.69 20.54
CA SER A 167 1.40 18.20 21.72
C SER A 167 2.57 19.10 22.10
N GLN A 168 3.29 19.67 21.12
CA GLN A 168 4.36 20.65 21.36
C GLN A 168 3.80 21.96 21.96
N ARG A 169 2.63 22.41 21.49
CA ARG A 169 1.94 23.57 22.08
C ARG A 169 1.49 23.30 23.51
N LEU A 170 0.92 22.14 23.78
CA LEU A 170 0.53 21.72 25.13
C LEU A 170 1.74 21.58 26.06
N GLN A 171 2.87 21.07 25.56
CA GLN A 171 4.12 21.05 26.35
C GLN A 171 4.53 22.47 26.74
N PHE A 172 4.50 23.41 25.80
CA PHE A 172 4.82 24.82 26.11
C PHE A 172 3.88 25.42 27.16
N VAL A 173 2.57 25.11 27.11
CA VAL A 173 1.60 25.53 28.14
C VAL A 173 1.98 24.95 29.52
N GLN A 174 2.38 23.66 29.60
CA GLN A 174 2.81 23.06 30.85
C GLN A 174 4.14 23.59 31.38
N GLU A 175 5.07 23.99 30.49
CA GLU A 175 6.29 24.69 30.89
C GLU A 175 5.97 26.05 31.54
N LYS A 176 5.05 26.81 30.96
CA LYS A 176 4.56 28.08 31.53
C LYS A 176 3.81 27.89 32.84
N ASN A 177 3.05 26.80 32.96
CA ASN A 177 2.38 26.46 34.22
C ASN A 177 3.38 26.14 35.33
N LEU A 178 4.43 25.39 35.04
CA LEU A 178 5.53 25.10 35.99
C LEU A 178 6.26 26.37 36.41
N GLU A 179 6.57 27.26 35.47
CA GLU A 179 7.20 28.54 35.73
C GLU A 179 6.35 29.37 36.73
N ARG A 180 5.04 29.48 36.47
CA ARG A 180 4.10 30.18 37.37
C ARG A 180 4.05 29.54 38.79
N ALA A 181 4.01 28.22 38.85
CA ALA A 181 3.98 27.50 40.14
C ALA A 181 5.29 27.69 40.91
N GLN A 182 6.45 27.76 40.25
CA GLN A 182 7.77 28.02 40.89
C GLN A 182 7.83 29.43 41.47
N VAL A 183 7.46 30.47 40.70
CA VAL A 183 7.42 31.87 41.18
C VAL A 183 6.49 32.00 42.35
N PHE A 184 5.32 31.34 42.32
CA PHE A 184 4.38 31.37 43.40
C PHE A 184 4.93 30.68 44.67
N PHE A 185 5.59 29.54 44.54
CA PHE A 185 6.24 28.88 45.67
C PHE A 185 7.32 29.75 46.31
N GLU A 186 8.20 30.36 45.52
CA GLU A 186 9.26 31.25 46.01
C GLU A 186 8.68 32.43 46.83
N MET A 187 7.58 33.00 46.38
CA MET A 187 6.88 34.08 47.08
C MET A 187 6.26 33.61 48.41
N THR A 188 5.56 32.46 48.38
CA THR A 188 4.91 31.88 49.58
C THR A 188 5.93 31.40 50.61
N ASP A 189 7.01 30.75 50.21
CA ASP A 189 8.09 30.27 51.05
C ASP A 189 8.76 31.47 51.83
N SER A 190 9.05 32.55 51.08
CA SER A 190 9.62 33.77 51.70
C SER A 190 8.71 34.43 52.71
N ARG A 191 7.40 34.45 52.48
CA ARG A 191 6.41 35.00 53.39
C ARG A 191 6.21 34.10 54.65
N ALA A 192 6.21 32.78 54.46
CA ALA A 192 6.13 31.83 55.57
C ALA A 192 7.35 31.93 56.47
N LYS A 193 8.57 32.00 55.92
CA LYS A 193 9.82 32.19 56.66
C LYS A 193 9.84 33.52 57.42
N SER A 194 9.16 34.54 56.91
CA SER A 194 9.02 35.84 57.60
C SER A 194 7.85 35.86 58.61
N GLY A 195 7.13 34.76 58.82
CA GLY A 195 6.01 34.67 59.75
C GLY A 195 4.74 35.40 59.31
N LEU A 196 4.65 35.78 58.02
CA LEU A 196 3.50 36.55 57.49
C LEU A 196 2.33 35.67 57.07
N ILE A 197 2.58 34.38 56.81
CA ILE A 197 1.57 33.39 56.45
C ILE A 197 1.89 32.03 57.14
N PRO A 198 0.92 31.11 57.27
CA PRO A 198 1.14 29.77 57.82
C PRO A 198 2.13 28.95 56.99
N GLU A 199 2.94 28.08 57.61
CA GLU A 199 3.88 27.18 56.96
C GLU A 199 3.19 26.16 56.04
N VAL A 200 1.93 25.83 56.34
CA VAL A 200 1.11 24.94 55.49
C VAL A 200 0.90 25.51 54.10
N ASP A 201 0.82 26.83 53.92
CA ASP A 201 0.63 27.48 52.63
C ASP A 201 1.89 27.28 51.72
N ALA A 202 3.07 27.44 52.32
CA ALA A 202 4.33 27.15 51.59
C ALA A 202 4.44 25.65 51.19
N SER A 203 3.96 24.76 52.07
CA SER A 203 3.92 23.32 51.78
C SER A 203 2.98 22.97 50.65
N LEU A 204 1.79 23.61 50.60
CA LEU A 204 0.83 23.43 49.47
C LEU A 204 1.39 24.00 48.17
N ALA A 205 2.02 25.19 48.19
CA ALA A 205 2.66 25.75 46.99
C ALA A 205 3.80 24.86 46.46
N LYS A 206 4.59 24.21 47.37
CA LYS A 206 5.60 23.24 46.97
C LYS A 206 5.01 21.98 46.33
N ALA A 207 3.87 21.49 46.85
CA ALA A 207 3.15 20.36 46.25
C ALA A 207 2.67 20.71 44.83
N GLU A 208 2.22 21.96 44.60
CA GLU A 208 1.82 22.43 43.26
C GLU A 208 2.96 22.49 42.28
N VAL A 209 4.18 22.89 42.66
CA VAL A 209 5.38 22.80 41.81
C VAL A 209 5.64 21.34 41.37
N SER A 210 5.53 20.40 42.31
CA SER A 210 5.69 18.98 42.02
C SER A 210 4.63 18.45 41.05
N ASN A 211 3.37 18.89 41.23
CA ASN A 211 2.27 18.56 40.32
C ASN A 211 2.53 19.11 38.91
N ALA A 212 2.84 20.40 38.81
CA ALA A 212 3.14 21.06 37.52
C ALA A 212 4.35 20.40 36.81
N LYS A 213 5.39 20.00 37.57
CA LYS A 213 6.52 19.26 37.02
C LYS A 213 6.11 17.88 36.47
N SER A 214 5.24 17.17 37.17
CA SER A 214 4.70 15.90 36.72
C SER A 214 3.90 16.07 35.41
N LEU A 215 3.08 17.11 35.31
CA LEU A 215 2.32 17.43 34.08
C LEU A 215 3.24 17.77 32.90
N GLN A 216 4.31 18.54 33.15
CA GLN A 216 5.33 18.85 32.14
C GLN A 216 5.99 17.58 31.59
N ILE A 217 6.38 16.65 32.47
CA ILE A 217 6.99 15.36 32.07
C ILE A 217 6.00 14.57 31.20
N LYS A 218 4.75 14.43 31.63
CA LYS A 218 3.70 13.72 30.89
C LYS A 218 3.42 14.36 29.51
N SER A 219 3.48 15.69 29.41
CA SER A 219 3.28 16.39 28.13
C SER A 219 4.44 16.13 27.17
N TYR A 220 5.68 16.06 27.68
CA TYR A 220 6.84 15.68 26.87
C TYR A 220 6.77 14.24 26.38
N ASP A 221 6.31 13.29 27.19
CA ASP A 221 6.08 11.92 26.75
C ASP A 221 5.11 11.85 25.57
N LYS A 222 4.08 12.72 25.55
CA LYS A 222 3.16 12.83 24.40
C LYS A 222 3.84 13.38 23.16
N VAL A 223 4.74 14.33 23.28
CA VAL A 223 5.55 14.79 22.14
C VAL A 223 6.39 13.65 21.56
N LEU A 224 7.01 12.82 22.40
CA LEU A 224 7.79 11.66 21.95
C LEU A 224 6.90 10.63 21.26
N GLU A 225 5.70 10.35 21.81
CA GLU A 225 4.73 9.41 21.22
C GLU A 225 4.30 9.85 19.81
N TYR A 226 3.90 11.12 19.63
CA TYR A 226 3.50 11.64 18.32
C TYR A 226 4.68 11.82 17.36
N SER A 227 5.87 12.14 17.86
CA SER A 227 7.10 12.15 17.04
C SER A 227 7.40 10.76 16.47
N LYS A 228 7.29 9.70 17.29
CA LYS A 228 7.40 8.32 16.82
C LYS A 228 6.35 8.00 15.75
N GLN A 229 5.10 8.40 15.96
CA GLN A 229 4.03 8.12 15.00
C GLN A 229 4.30 8.79 13.65
N LEU A 230 4.74 10.05 13.66
CA LEU A 230 5.11 10.77 12.45
C LEU A 230 6.31 10.12 11.76
N ALA A 231 7.39 9.75 12.50
CA ALA A 231 8.56 9.07 11.95
C ALA A 231 8.17 7.78 11.19
N VAL A 232 7.27 6.97 11.75
CA VAL A 232 6.76 5.76 11.10
C VAL A 232 6.08 6.07 9.76
N PHE A 233 5.25 7.13 9.68
CA PHE A 233 4.59 7.51 8.42
C PHE A 233 5.56 8.13 7.41
N LEU A 234 6.62 8.80 7.88
CA LEU A 234 7.68 9.30 7.02
C LEU A 234 8.64 8.20 6.52
N GLY A 235 8.56 6.98 7.08
CA GLY A 235 9.48 5.88 6.77
C GLY A 235 10.90 6.15 7.28
N GLU A 236 11.03 6.89 8.39
CA GLU A 236 12.29 7.32 9.02
C GLU A 236 12.47 6.65 10.40
N GLU A 237 13.71 6.64 10.89
CA GLU A 237 13.98 6.24 12.27
C GLU A 237 13.40 7.25 13.26
N PHE A 238 13.16 6.80 14.50
CA PHE A 238 12.63 7.68 15.55
C PHE A 238 13.54 8.87 15.79
N GLN A 239 12.95 10.06 15.69
CA GLN A 239 13.59 11.33 16.04
C GLN A 239 12.54 12.35 16.49
N THR A 240 12.98 13.44 17.10
CA THR A 240 12.13 14.59 17.41
C THR A 240 12.16 15.56 16.25
N TYR A 241 11.00 16.14 15.92
CA TYR A 241 10.85 17.07 14.80
C TYR A 241 10.59 18.48 15.33
N GLN A 242 11.21 19.47 14.69
CA GLN A 242 10.78 20.87 14.80
C GLN A 242 9.78 21.14 13.68
N LEU A 243 8.54 21.46 14.05
CA LEU A 243 7.46 21.72 13.10
C LEU A 243 7.31 23.22 12.83
N ASP A 244 6.75 23.54 11.67
CA ASP A 244 6.32 24.88 11.31
C ASP A 244 5.17 25.34 12.22
N SER A 245 5.18 26.60 12.64
CA SER A 245 4.15 27.20 13.50
C SER A 245 2.89 27.63 12.74
N LEU A 246 2.82 27.50 11.42
CA LEU A 246 1.70 27.98 10.60
C LEU A 246 0.34 27.53 11.14
N TYR A 247 0.17 26.23 11.33
CA TYR A 247 -1.09 25.63 11.80
C TYR A 247 -1.40 25.86 13.31
N SER A 248 -0.44 26.39 14.06
CA SER A 248 -0.64 26.80 15.46
C SER A 248 -0.89 28.30 15.62
N THR A 249 -0.68 29.11 14.60
CA THR A 249 -0.85 30.57 14.66
C THR A 249 -1.98 31.07 13.78
N THR A 250 -2.42 30.27 12.82
CA THR A 250 -3.50 30.62 11.89
C THR A 250 -4.70 29.68 12.05
N ILE A 251 -5.87 30.20 11.74
CA ILE A 251 -7.10 29.42 11.58
C ILE A 251 -7.58 29.64 10.15
N PRO A 252 -7.97 28.57 9.43
CA PRO A 252 -8.46 28.73 8.07
C PRO A 252 -9.72 29.59 8.05
N LYS A 253 -9.71 30.66 7.26
CA LYS A 253 -10.86 31.56 7.10
C LYS A 253 -11.65 31.16 5.85
N ASN A 254 -12.98 31.16 5.92
CA ASN A 254 -13.91 31.02 4.78
C ASN A 254 -14.08 29.64 4.13
N ILE A 255 -13.83 28.53 4.81
CA ILE A 255 -14.10 27.19 4.23
C ILE A 255 -15.57 26.73 4.47
N LEU A 256 -16.42 27.62 5.02
CA LEU A 256 -17.83 27.30 5.35
C LEU A 256 -18.78 27.26 4.14
N SER A 257 -18.28 27.45 2.90
CA SER A 257 -19.09 27.34 1.68
C SER A 257 -18.50 26.34 0.70
N PRO A 258 -18.57 25.04 0.96
CA PRO A 258 -18.30 24.08 -0.11
C PRO A 258 -19.52 24.01 -1.02
N GLU A 259 -19.53 24.81 -2.08
CA GLU A 259 -20.40 24.55 -3.22
C GLU A 259 -19.99 23.19 -3.80
N ASN A 260 -20.93 22.22 -3.72
CA ASN A 260 -20.89 20.92 -4.40
C ASN A 260 -19.57 20.13 -4.27
N SER A 261 -19.39 19.49 -3.13
CA SER A 261 -18.36 18.46 -3.01
C SER A 261 -18.71 17.24 -3.88
N ASP A 262 -18.12 17.16 -5.07
CA ASP A 262 -18.25 16.00 -5.94
C ASP A 262 -17.32 14.87 -5.42
N VAL A 263 -17.90 13.97 -4.62
CA VAL A 263 -17.15 12.80 -4.10
C VAL A 263 -16.81 11.78 -5.20
N SER A 264 -17.27 11.96 -6.43
CA SER A 264 -17.02 11.03 -7.55
C SER A 264 -15.53 10.87 -7.87
N LYS A 265 -14.72 11.90 -7.56
CA LYS A 265 -13.25 11.89 -7.73
C LYS A 265 -12.48 11.28 -6.57
N HIS A 266 -13.19 10.87 -5.50
CA HIS A 266 -12.54 10.29 -4.33
C HIS A 266 -11.74 9.02 -4.70
N PRO A 267 -10.44 8.89 -4.33
CA PRO A 267 -9.58 7.77 -4.74
C PRO A 267 -10.17 6.40 -4.40
N LEU A 268 -10.88 6.27 -3.28
CA LEU A 268 -11.53 5.02 -2.90
C LEU A 268 -12.69 4.65 -3.84
N LEU A 269 -13.47 5.61 -4.33
CA LEU A 269 -14.51 5.37 -5.33
C LEU A 269 -13.90 5.00 -6.68
N GLN A 270 -12.80 5.64 -7.07
CA GLN A 270 -12.09 5.29 -8.31
C GLN A 270 -11.52 3.88 -8.27
N LEU A 271 -10.97 3.47 -7.11
CA LEU A 271 -10.55 2.09 -6.90
C LEU A 271 -11.74 1.12 -7.02
N GLN A 272 -12.87 1.42 -6.39
CA GLN A 272 -14.05 0.55 -6.48
C GLN A 272 -14.62 0.51 -7.90
N GLN A 273 -14.64 1.62 -8.62
CA GLN A 273 -15.04 1.67 -10.04
C GLN A 273 -14.09 0.82 -10.91
N SER A 274 -12.78 0.88 -10.68
CA SER A 274 -11.81 0.06 -11.43
C SER A 274 -12.00 -1.44 -11.19
N LYS A 275 -12.44 -1.86 -9.98
CA LYS A 275 -12.82 -3.26 -9.69
C LYS A 275 -14.09 -3.68 -10.45
N VAL A 276 -15.07 -2.80 -10.57
CA VAL A 276 -16.27 -3.03 -11.41
C VAL A 276 -15.85 -3.23 -12.86
N ASP A 277 -15.00 -2.36 -13.40
CA ASP A 277 -14.53 -2.42 -14.79
C ASP A 277 -13.70 -3.70 -15.04
N GLN A 278 -12.86 -4.11 -14.08
CA GLN A 278 -12.13 -5.38 -14.13
C GLN A 278 -13.08 -6.57 -14.18
N SER A 279 -14.15 -6.55 -13.39
CA SER A 279 -15.16 -7.61 -13.37
C SER A 279 -15.93 -7.69 -14.70
N LEU A 280 -16.25 -6.57 -15.33
CA LEU A 280 -16.85 -6.50 -16.67
C LEU A 280 -15.92 -7.07 -17.75
N GLN A 281 -14.60 -6.83 -17.67
CA GLN A 281 -13.63 -7.44 -18.58
C GLN A 281 -13.51 -8.96 -18.32
N SER A 282 -13.60 -9.41 -17.08
CA SER A 282 -13.66 -10.84 -16.73
C SER A 282 -14.90 -11.51 -17.33
N GLU A 283 -16.08 -10.87 -17.26
CA GLU A 283 -17.31 -11.35 -17.89
C GLU A 283 -17.12 -11.48 -19.42
N SER A 284 -16.49 -10.48 -20.04
CA SER A 284 -16.22 -10.49 -21.49
C SER A 284 -15.27 -11.63 -21.88
N LEU A 285 -14.26 -11.93 -21.06
CA LEU A 285 -13.36 -13.08 -21.27
C LEU A 285 -14.11 -14.39 -21.14
N VAL A 286 -14.91 -14.60 -20.08
CA VAL A 286 -15.70 -15.82 -19.88
C VAL A 286 -16.63 -16.09 -21.05
N LYS A 287 -17.27 -15.04 -21.63
CA LYS A 287 -18.11 -15.17 -22.83
C LYS A 287 -17.35 -15.71 -24.04
N THR A 288 -16.05 -15.44 -24.18
CA THR A 288 -15.25 -15.92 -25.32
C THR A 288 -14.74 -17.34 -25.15
N GLN A 289 -14.68 -17.88 -23.92
CA GLN A 289 -14.21 -19.23 -23.66
C GLN A 289 -15.13 -20.34 -24.22
N ARG A 290 -16.36 -20.00 -24.61
CA ARG A 290 -17.31 -20.89 -25.27
C ARG A 290 -17.12 -20.97 -26.80
N LEU A 291 -16.28 -20.12 -27.38
CA LEU A 291 -16.07 -20.01 -28.82
C LEU A 291 -14.98 -20.97 -29.30
N PRO A 292 -14.95 -21.34 -30.59
CA PRO A 292 -13.93 -22.21 -31.15
C PRO A 292 -12.54 -21.57 -31.12
N ASN A 293 -11.51 -22.40 -31.41
CA ASN A 293 -10.14 -21.96 -31.58
C ASN A 293 -9.59 -22.51 -32.92
N LEU A 294 -9.01 -21.63 -33.74
CA LEU A 294 -8.31 -22.00 -34.95
C LEU A 294 -6.80 -21.84 -34.72
N SER A 295 -6.06 -22.93 -34.81
CA SER A 295 -4.60 -22.96 -34.71
C SER A 295 -3.93 -23.55 -35.94
N ALA A 296 -2.75 -23.07 -36.26
CA ALA A 296 -1.82 -23.72 -37.15
C ALA A 296 -0.82 -24.56 -36.36
N PHE A 297 -0.42 -25.67 -36.88
CA PHE A 297 0.63 -26.48 -36.30
C PHE A 297 1.65 -26.90 -37.30
N GLY A 298 2.89 -27.09 -36.84
CA GLY A 298 3.98 -27.60 -37.63
C GLY A 298 4.87 -28.52 -36.80
N VAL A 299 5.22 -29.67 -37.36
CA VAL A 299 6.10 -30.64 -36.71
C VAL A 299 7.24 -31.03 -37.65
N LEU A 300 8.45 -30.95 -37.14
CA LEU A 300 9.63 -31.59 -37.71
C LEU A 300 10.05 -32.71 -36.77
N GLN A 301 10.22 -33.91 -37.31
CA GLN A 301 10.52 -35.10 -36.53
C GLN A 301 11.69 -35.87 -37.11
N GLY A 302 12.68 -36.20 -36.30
CA GLY A 302 13.75 -37.15 -36.60
C GLY A 302 13.61 -38.41 -35.74
N ARG A 303 13.73 -39.59 -36.32
CA ARG A 303 13.64 -40.87 -35.62
C ARG A 303 14.84 -41.73 -35.91
N GLY A 304 15.31 -42.40 -34.85
CA GLY A 304 16.33 -43.43 -34.94
C GLY A 304 15.86 -44.72 -34.28
N SER A 305 16.39 -45.87 -34.76
CA SER A 305 16.09 -47.16 -34.22
C SER A 305 17.28 -48.11 -34.31
N GLY A 306 17.50 -48.86 -33.25
CA GLY A 306 18.43 -50.02 -33.29
C GLY A 306 17.85 -51.25 -33.95
N PHE A 307 16.55 -51.24 -34.31
CA PHE A 307 15.92 -52.32 -35.10
C PHE A 307 16.01 -52.00 -36.57
N GLU A 308 16.52 -52.94 -37.39
CA GLU A 308 16.63 -52.83 -38.86
C GLU A 308 15.24 -52.96 -39.51
N SER A 309 15.14 -52.49 -40.78
CA SER A 309 13.88 -52.53 -41.53
C SER A 309 13.35 -53.90 -41.84
N ASN A 310 14.19 -54.92 -41.86
CA ASN A 310 13.87 -56.32 -42.07
C ASN A 310 13.71 -57.15 -40.78
N TYR A 311 13.71 -56.53 -39.59
CA TYR A 311 13.63 -57.21 -38.31
C TYR A 311 12.40 -58.12 -38.19
N MET A 312 11.33 -57.84 -38.89
CA MET A 312 10.12 -58.66 -38.89
C MET A 312 10.29 -60.00 -39.61
N GLN A 313 11.23 -60.09 -40.56
CA GLN A 313 11.61 -61.32 -41.30
C GLN A 313 12.80 -62.03 -40.65
N ASP A 314 13.70 -61.26 -40.06
CA ASP A 314 14.92 -61.78 -39.42
C ASP A 314 15.07 -61.11 -38.03
N ASN A 315 14.66 -61.83 -36.98
CA ASN A 315 14.72 -61.33 -35.61
C ASN A 315 16.17 -61.09 -35.11
N SER A 316 17.21 -61.46 -35.86
CA SER A 316 18.59 -61.13 -35.55
C SER A 316 19.01 -59.73 -36.08
N ALA A 317 18.18 -59.12 -36.93
CA ALA A 317 18.45 -57.81 -37.54
C ALA A 317 18.19 -56.63 -36.58
N TYR A 318 18.91 -56.59 -35.45
CA TYR A 318 18.87 -55.51 -34.47
C TYR A 318 20.25 -55.27 -33.86
N SER A 319 20.42 -54.09 -33.26
CA SER A 319 21.65 -53.71 -32.56
C SER A 319 21.29 -53.09 -31.22
N GLY A 320 21.85 -53.63 -30.14
CA GLY A 320 21.79 -53.01 -28.81
C GLY A 320 22.74 -51.82 -28.63
N SER A 321 23.46 -51.44 -29.68
CA SER A 321 24.36 -50.27 -29.60
C SER A 321 23.61 -48.98 -29.43
N TYR A 322 24.01 -48.20 -28.43
CA TYR A 322 23.44 -46.86 -28.15
C TYR A 322 23.53 -45.92 -29.36
N LEU A 323 24.75 -45.83 -29.97
CA LEU A 323 24.99 -44.91 -31.07
C LEU A 323 24.13 -45.21 -32.29
N LYS A 324 23.81 -46.48 -32.55
CA LYS A 324 22.95 -46.87 -33.66
C LYS A 324 21.50 -46.49 -33.40
N GLY A 325 21.02 -46.67 -32.19
CA GLY A 325 19.61 -46.40 -31.83
C GLY A 325 19.31 -44.90 -31.63
N VAL A 326 20.31 -44.03 -31.35
CA VAL A 326 20.11 -42.60 -31.13
C VAL A 326 20.37 -41.73 -32.34
N GLY A 327 21.00 -42.25 -33.41
CA GLY A 327 21.17 -41.56 -34.69
C GLY A 327 19.81 -41.27 -35.35
N ILE A 328 19.74 -40.27 -36.22
CA ILE A 328 18.52 -39.96 -36.98
C ILE A 328 18.57 -40.77 -38.29
N ASP A 329 17.74 -41.80 -38.42
CA ASP A 329 17.62 -42.62 -39.62
C ASP A 329 16.56 -42.08 -40.58
N ARG A 330 15.50 -41.49 -40.07
CA ARG A 330 14.36 -40.98 -40.85
C ARG A 330 13.90 -39.63 -40.35
N GLY A 331 13.54 -38.72 -41.22
CA GLY A 331 12.96 -37.44 -40.98
C GLY A 331 11.54 -37.34 -41.54
N ASN A 332 10.67 -36.67 -40.81
CA ASN A 332 9.28 -36.38 -41.22
C ASN A 332 8.94 -34.92 -40.92
N TYR A 333 8.05 -34.36 -41.71
CA TYR A 333 7.40 -33.08 -41.38
C TYR A 333 5.91 -33.18 -41.58
N LEU A 334 5.18 -32.35 -40.78
CA LEU A 334 3.75 -32.24 -40.88
C LEU A 334 3.35 -30.79 -40.61
N LEU A 335 2.51 -30.23 -41.48
CA LEU A 335 1.97 -28.88 -41.38
C LEU A 335 0.45 -28.95 -41.53
N GLY A 336 -0.28 -28.16 -40.75
CA GLY A 336 -1.73 -28.16 -40.86
C GLY A 336 -2.41 -27.10 -40.03
N PHE A 337 -3.73 -27.12 -40.11
CA PHE A 337 -4.62 -26.27 -39.30
C PHE A 337 -5.58 -27.16 -38.49
N THR A 338 -5.89 -26.70 -37.27
CA THR A 338 -6.88 -27.37 -36.41
C THR A 338 -7.92 -26.36 -35.99
N LEU A 339 -9.18 -26.64 -36.31
CA LEU A 339 -10.33 -25.95 -35.70
C LEU A 339 -10.88 -26.83 -34.59
N SER A 340 -10.77 -26.36 -33.35
CA SER A 340 -11.30 -27.09 -32.18
C SER A 340 -12.44 -26.32 -31.54
N TRP A 341 -13.54 -27.02 -31.25
CA TRP A 341 -14.70 -26.44 -30.59
C TRP A 341 -15.35 -27.45 -29.65
N ASN A 342 -15.34 -27.14 -28.36
CA ASN A 342 -16.08 -27.94 -27.39
C ASN A 342 -17.51 -27.43 -27.28
N ILE A 343 -18.46 -28.07 -27.96
CA ILE A 343 -19.85 -27.67 -28.05
C ILE A 343 -20.53 -27.69 -26.67
N THR A 344 -20.16 -28.60 -25.79
CA THR A 344 -20.68 -28.69 -24.42
C THR A 344 -20.38 -27.44 -23.61
N ASN A 345 -19.31 -26.70 -23.95
CA ASN A 345 -18.95 -25.44 -23.31
C ASN A 345 -20.01 -24.34 -23.54
N LEU A 346 -20.82 -24.41 -24.58
CA LEU A 346 -21.94 -23.47 -24.77
C LEU A 346 -22.90 -23.50 -23.58
N TYR A 347 -23.17 -24.66 -23.03
CA TYR A 347 -24.05 -24.80 -21.86
C TYR A 347 -23.33 -24.51 -20.55
N ARG A 348 -22.13 -25.07 -20.35
CA ARG A 348 -21.35 -24.90 -19.11
C ARG A 348 -21.00 -23.43 -18.84
N PHE A 349 -20.56 -22.71 -19.86
CA PHE A 349 -20.17 -21.30 -19.71
C PHE A 349 -21.34 -20.35 -19.58
N ASN A 350 -22.59 -20.73 -19.89
CA ASN A 350 -23.76 -19.93 -19.56
C ASN A 350 -23.91 -19.71 -18.05
N SER A 351 -23.70 -20.77 -17.24
CA SER A 351 -23.70 -20.65 -15.78
C SER A 351 -22.51 -19.83 -15.28
N LYS A 352 -21.34 -20.02 -15.88
CA LYS A 352 -20.14 -19.25 -15.52
C LYS A 352 -20.28 -17.75 -15.85
N VAL A 353 -20.93 -17.41 -16.94
CA VAL A 353 -21.28 -16.01 -17.29
C VAL A 353 -22.23 -15.42 -16.26
N LYS A 354 -23.29 -16.15 -15.87
CA LYS A 354 -24.23 -15.70 -14.84
C LYS A 354 -23.54 -15.50 -13.48
N GLU A 355 -22.69 -16.43 -13.08
CA GLU A 355 -21.84 -16.28 -11.88
C GLU A 355 -21.07 -14.95 -11.91
N GLN A 356 -20.36 -14.70 -13.01
CA GLN A 356 -19.56 -13.47 -13.15
C GLN A 356 -20.42 -12.21 -13.17
N GLN A 357 -21.64 -12.28 -13.74
CA GLN A 357 -22.62 -11.18 -13.72
C GLN A 357 -23.06 -10.84 -12.29
N TYR A 358 -23.31 -11.86 -11.45
CA TYR A 358 -23.65 -11.63 -10.04
C TYR A 358 -22.46 -11.02 -9.26
N PHE A 359 -21.22 -11.43 -9.53
CA PHE A 359 -20.04 -10.77 -8.95
C PHE A 359 -19.95 -9.30 -9.39
N THR A 360 -20.17 -9.01 -10.67
CA THR A 360 -20.20 -7.63 -11.18
C THR A 360 -21.32 -6.81 -10.53
N GLN A 361 -22.50 -7.41 -10.33
CA GLN A 361 -23.63 -6.76 -9.67
C GLN A 361 -23.30 -6.46 -8.19
N SER A 362 -22.67 -7.38 -7.46
CA SER A 362 -22.21 -7.16 -6.08
C SER A 362 -21.26 -5.97 -6.01
N LEU A 363 -20.23 -5.92 -6.88
CA LEU A 363 -19.27 -4.82 -6.91
C LEU A 363 -19.91 -3.46 -7.24
N LYS A 364 -20.95 -3.44 -8.06
CA LYS A 364 -21.74 -2.21 -8.31
C LYS A 364 -22.53 -1.77 -7.09
N GLN A 365 -23.14 -2.71 -6.37
CA GLN A 365 -23.85 -2.41 -5.12
C GLN A 365 -22.89 -1.90 -4.04
N ASP A 366 -21.68 -2.46 -3.95
CA ASP A 366 -20.62 -1.97 -3.07
C ASP A 366 -20.18 -0.53 -3.45
N TYR A 367 -20.09 -0.22 -4.76
CA TYR A 367 -19.82 1.13 -5.23
C TYR A 367 -20.93 2.11 -4.80
N ASP A 368 -22.21 1.73 -4.99
CA ASP A 368 -23.35 2.56 -4.61
C ASP A 368 -23.42 2.79 -3.09
N LEU A 369 -23.11 1.77 -2.30
CA LEU A 369 -23.02 1.87 -0.85
C LEU A 369 -21.91 2.85 -0.45
N LEU A 370 -20.69 2.65 -0.95
CA LEU A 370 -19.54 3.48 -0.67
C LEU A 370 -19.78 4.95 -1.05
N HIS A 371 -20.42 5.19 -2.20
CA HIS A 371 -20.79 6.54 -2.62
C HIS A 371 -21.75 7.23 -1.62
N LYS A 372 -22.74 6.48 -1.08
CA LYS A 372 -23.64 6.98 -0.03
C LYS A 372 -22.91 7.28 1.27
N GLU A 373 -22.00 6.38 1.67
CA GLU A 373 -21.19 6.54 2.89
C GLU A 373 -20.30 7.78 2.82
N LEU A 374 -19.59 7.99 1.71
CA LEU A 374 -18.73 9.15 1.51
C LEU A 374 -19.53 10.46 1.49
N ASN A 375 -20.70 10.48 0.86
CA ASN A 375 -21.58 11.64 0.89
C ASN A 375 -22.09 11.96 2.30
N ALA A 376 -22.45 10.94 3.08
CA ALA A 376 -22.87 11.11 4.48
C ALA A 376 -21.70 11.59 5.35
N GLN A 377 -20.49 11.02 5.14
CA GLN A 377 -19.28 11.42 5.85
C GLN A 377 -18.89 12.88 5.54
N SER A 378 -19.00 13.31 4.27
CA SER A 378 -18.72 14.69 3.87
C SER A 378 -19.69 15.68 4.55
N LYS A 379 -20.99 15.37 4.60
CA LYS A 379 -21.98 16.20 5.31
C LYS A 379 -21.72 16.26 6.82
N LEU A 380 -21.36 15.13 7.43
CA LEU A 380 -20.99 15.09 8.84
C LEU A 380 -19.74 15.94 9.11
N ALA A 381 -18.71 15.81 8.28
CA ALA A 381 -17.47 16.56 8.40
C ALA A 381 -17.69 18.08 8.28
N GLN A 382 -18.59 18.53 7.39
CA GLN A 382 -19.01 19.94 7.29
C GLN A 382 -19.61 20.45 8.61
N SER A 383 -20.53 19.68 9.21
CA SER A 383 -21.15 20.05 10.48
C SER A 383 -20.12 20.06 11.62
N GLN A 384 -19.20 19.08 11.65
CA GLN A 384 -18.14 19.02 12.65
C GLN A 384 -17.15 20.18 12.52
N LEU A 385 -16.84 20.62 11.30
CA LEU A 385 -16.00 21.79 11.06
C LEU A 385 -16.68 23.07 11.60
N ALA A 386 -17.97 23.27 11.33
CA ALA A 386 -18.73 24.40 11.86
C ALA A 386 -18.72 24.41 13.40
N ASN A 387 -19.01 23.27 14.03
CA ASN A 387 -18.99 23.14 15.49
C ASN A 387 -17.59 23.37 16.08
N ALA A 388 -16.52 22.93 15.38
CA ALA A 388 -15.14 23.17 15.82
C ALA A 388 -14.80 24.68 15.81
N TYR A 389 -15.28 25.42 14.82
CA TYR A 389 -15.14 26.88 14.80
C TYR A 389 -15.87 27.56 15.94
N GLU A 390 -17.13 27.24 16.18
CA GLU A 390 -17.91 27.80 17.28
C GLU A 390 -17.23 27.52 18.62
N ASN A 391 -16.81 26.27 18.86
CA ASN A 391 -16.09 25.90 20.08
C ASN A 391 -14.76 26.68 20.24
N PHE A 392 -14.02 26.89 19.15
CA PHE A 392 -12.78 27.67 19.19
C PHE A 392 -13.04 29.13 19.58
N GLU A 393 -14.09 29.78 19.08
CA GLU A 393 -14.44 31.14 19.47
C GLU A 393 -14.83 31.24 20.96
N GLU A 394 -15.55 30.25 21.50
CA GLU A 394 -15.89 30.20 22.94
C GLU A 394 -14.62 30.00 23.81
N THR A 395 -13.65 29.19 23.37
CA THR A 395 -12.41 29.01 24.13
C THR A 395 -11.54 30.26 24.17
N LYS A 396 -11.61 31.16 23.18
CA LYS A 396 -10.97 32.48 23.25
C LYS A 396 -11.55 33.34 24.36
N VAL A 397 -12.89 33.35 24.51
CA VAL A 397 -13.57 34.09 25.56
C VAL A 397 -13.19 33.50 26.92
N GLN A 398 -13.23 32.17 27.07
CA GLN A 398 -12.82 31.47 28.29
C GLN A 398 -11.37 31.82 28.67
N LEU A 399 -10.42 31.77 27.72
CA LEU A 399 -9.02 32.08 27.95
C LEU A 399 -8.83 33.53 28.43
N SER A 400 -9.47 34.50 27.74
CA SER A 400 -9.35 35.91 28.10
C SER A 400 -9.89 36.20 29.50
N ALA A 401 -11.03 35.59 29.86
CA ALA A 401 -11.63 35.72 31.19
C ALA A 401 -10.74 35.07 32.28
N ALA A 402 -10.20 33.88 32.02
CA ALA A 402 -9.32 33.19 32.97
C ALA A 402 -7.98 33.95 33.15
N GLN A 403 -7.42 34.54 32.11
CA GLN A 403 -6.22 35.39 32.19
C GLN A 403 -6.48 36.65 33.04
N LEU A 404 -7.64 37.28 32.89
CA LEU A 404 -8.00 38.44 33.67
C LEU A 404 -8.20 38.06 35.16
N ALA A 405 -8.94 36.98 35.43
CA ALA A 405 -9.19 36.50 36.81
C ALA A 405 -7.85 36.12 37.48
N TYR A 406 -6.97 35.41 36.82
CA TYR A 406 -5.65 35.05 37.35
C TYR A 406 -4.83 36.30 37.70
N ARG A 407 -4.76 37.30 36.84
CA ARG A 407 -4.05 38.56 37.12
C ARG A 407 -4.63 39.29 38.32
N GLN A 408 -5.95 39.35 38.45
CA GLN A 408 -6.63 39.99 39.58
C GLN A 408 -6.35 39.25 40.89
N HIS A 409 -6.51 37.91 40.92
CA HIS A 409 -6.25 37.09 42.11
C HIS A 409 -4.77 37.12 42.51
N THR A 410 -3.84 37.20 41.54
CA THR A 410 -2.42 37.41 41.85
C THR A 410 -2.18 38.73 42.60
N ALA A 411 -2.70 39.82 42.06
CA ALA A 411 -2.55 41.15 42.73
C ALA A 411 -3.22 41.19 44.10
N LEU A 412 -4.39 40.60 44.27
CA LEU A 412 -5.08 40.51 45.59
C LEU A 412 -4.27 39.68 46.57
N TYR A 413 -3.73 38.54 46.18
CA TYR A 413 -2.92 37.68 47.02
C TYR A 413 -1.60 38.32 47.42
N GLU A 414 -0.92 39.02 46.50
CA GLU A 414 0.26 39.82 46.81
C GLU A 414 0.04 40.88 47.86
N ASN A 415 -1.15 41.47 47.91
CA ASN A 415 -1.53 42.47 48.91
C ASN A 415 -2.20 41.90 50.17
N GLY A 416 -2.29 40.56 50.28
CA GLY A 416 -2.91 39.91 51.45
C GLY A 416 -4.46 40.02 51.50
N LEU A 417 -5.11 40.32 50.37
CA LEU A 417 -6.55 40.61 50.28
C LEU A 417 -7.37 39.37 49.81
N THR A 418 -6.73 38.26 49.55
CA THR A 418 -7.36 36.99 49.17
C THR A 418 -6.60 35.79 49.74
N THR A 419 -7.21 34.60 49.70
CA THR A 419 -6.63 33.37 50.24
C THR A 419 -5.73 32.64 49.21
N LEU A 420 -4.85 31.75 49.69
CA LEU A 420 -4.10 30.82 48.85
C LEU A 420 -5.02 29.97 47.96
N VAL A 421 -6.18 29.55 48.52
CA VAL A 421 -7.15 28.69 47.79
C VAL A 421 -7.71 29.44 46.56
N ASP A 422 -8.12 30.71 46.74
CA ASP A 422 -8.66 31.53 45.63
C ASP A 422 -7.61 31.75 44.53
N TYR A 423 -6.35 32.00 44.91
CA TYR A 423 -5.25 32.11 43.96
C TYR A 423 -5.00 30.81 43.16
N THR A 424 -4.92 29.68 43.89
CA THR A 424 -4.66 28.37 43.22
C THR A 424 -5.82 27.97 42.33
N GLN A 425 -7.07 28.30 42.70
CA GLN A 425 -8.25 28.08 41.86
C GLN A 425 -8.15 28.89 40.54
N ALA A 426 -7.74 30.17 40.62
CA ALA A 426 -7.55 30.99 39.44
C ALA A 426 -6.37 30.48 38.55
N LEU A 427 -5.29 29.97 39.14
CA LEU A 427 -4.18 29.35 38.44
C LEU A 427 -4.63 28.08 37.68
N TYR A 428 -5.40 27.20 38.31
CA TYR A 428 -5.95 26.01 37.66
C TYR A 428 -6.93 26.36 36.54
N ALA A 429 -7.77 27.37 36.74
CA ALA A 429 -8.71 27.84 35.73
C ALA A 429 -7.96 28.37 34.49
N LEU A 430 -6.88 29.13 34.70
CA LEU A 430 -6.01 29.61 33.60
C LEU A 430 -5.34 28.48 32.86
N ASN A 431 -4.68 27.54 33.58
CA ASN A 431 -4.00 26.41 32.93
C ASN A 431 -4.99 25.57 32.12
N ARG A 432 -6.18 25.32 32.63
CA ARG A 432 -7.22 24.61 31.89
C ARG A 432 -7.67 25.36 30.65
N ALA A 433 -7.92 26.68 30.77
CA ALA A 433 -8.34 27.49 29.62
C ALA A 433 -7.26 27.56 28.51
N GLU A 434 -5.96 27.62 28.88
CA GLU A 434 -4.85 27.56 27.93
C GLU A 434 -4.80 26.22 27.19
N ILE A 435 -5.00 25.09 27.92
CA ILE A 435 -5.07 23.75 27.32
C ILE A 435 -6.27 23.64 26.39
N ASP A 436 -7.46 24.04 26.84
CA ASP A 436 -8.70 23.97 26.07
C ASP A 436 -8.59 24.80 24.77
N TYR A 437 -7.94 25.96 24.81
CA TYR A 437 -7.70 26.79 23.65
C TYR A 437 -6.79 26.10 22.61
N GLU A 438 -5.63 25.54 23.00
CA GLU A 438 -4.70 24.86 22.08
C GLU A 438 -5.36 23.59 21.48
N ILE A 439 -6.15 22.86 22.27
CA ILE A 439 -6.92 21.70 21.78
C ILE A 439 -8.00 22.15 20.78
N ALA A 440 -8.75 23.19 21.08
CA ALA A 440 -9.81 23.69 20.20
C ALA A 440 -9.23 24.18 18.87
N GLN A 441 -8.08 24.87 18.88
CA GLN A 441 -7.37 25.30 17.68
C GLN A 441 -6.97 24.10 16.80
N ASN A 442 -6.37 23.06 17.39
CA ASN A 442 -6.01 21.84 16.67
C ASN A 442 -7.26 21.13 16.12
N ASN A 443 -8.36 21.11 16.86
CA ASN A 443 -9.60 20.48 16.46
C ASN A 443 -10.21 21.12 15.20
N VAL A 444 -10.04 22.43 14.98
CA VAL A 444 -10.46 23.08 13.73
C VAL A 444 -9.68 22.50 12.55
N TRP A 445 -8.34 22.36 12.66
CA TRP A 445 -7.52 21.77 11.60
C TRP A 445 -7.82 20.28 11.38
N GLN A 446 -8.07 19.52 12.46
CA GLN A 446 -8.47 18.11 12.33
C GLN A 446 -9.84 17.97 11.67
N ALA A 447 -10.80 18.83 11.97
CA ALA A 447 -12.11 18.85 11.33
C ALA A 447 -12.00 19.23 9.85
N LEU A 448 -11.11 20.16 9.49
CA LEU A 448 -10.81 20.49 8.11
C LEU A 448 -10.17 19.32 7.38
N LEU A 449 -9.21 18.62 8.00
CA LEU A 449 -8.60 17.42 7.45
C LEU A 449 -9.65 16.31 7.24
N LEU A 450 -10.60 16.14 8.16
CA LEU A 450 -11.70 15.18 8.01
C LEU A 450 -12.58 15.53 6.81
N LEU A 451 -12.90 16.81 6.61
CA LEU A 451 -13.64 17.30 5.44
C LEU A 451 -12.85 17.02 4.16
N ALA A 452 -11.59 17.44 4.08
CA ALA A 452 -10.69 17.20 2.95
C ALA A 452 -10.58 15.70 2.61
N SER A 453 -10.43 14.86 3.63
CA SER A 453 -10.35 13.40 3.46
C SER A 453 -11.67 12.79 2.96
N SER A 454 -12.83 13.30 3.40
CA SER A 454 -14.13 12.80 2.96
C SER A 454 -14.50 13.21 1.54
N GLN A 455 -13.90 14.28 1.03
CA GLN A 455 -14.06 14.76 -0.34
C GLN A 455 -13.02 14.18 -1.31
N GLY A 456 -11.94 13.57 -0.78
CA GLY A 456 -10.85 13.04 -1.58
C GLY A 456 -9.90 14.11 -2.11
N ASP A 457 -9.86 15.29 -1.48
CA ASP A 457 -9.05 16.44 -1.87
C ASP A 457 -8.32 17.04 -0.66
N LEU A 458 -7.00 16.83 -0.59
CA LEU A 458 -6.14 17.37 0.47
C LEU A 458 -5.57 18.76 0.14
N GLU A 459 -5.75 19.27 -1.07
CA GLU A 459 -5.28 20.62 -1.43
C GLU A 459 -5.94 21.69 -0.57
N ILE A 460 -7.16 21.44 -0.11
CA ILE A 460 -7.90 22.30 0.82
C ILE A 460 -7.11 22.56 2.12
N LEU A 461 -6.32 21.59 2.59
CA LEU A 461 -5.51 21.71 3.80
C LEU A 461 -4.19 22.48 3.57
N THR A 462 -3.61 22.35 2.37
CA THR A 462 -2.27 22.90 2.03
C THR A 462 -2.33 24.23 1.30
N GLN A 463 -3.50 24.67 0.83
CA GLN A 463 -3.67 26.01 0.27
C GLN A 463 -3.24 27.05 1.32
N LYS A 464 -2.31 27.94 0.95
CA LYS A 464 -1.81 29.02 1.83
C LYS A 464 -2.99 29.90 2.25
N HIS A 465 -3.39 29.78 3.49
CA HIS A 465 -4.45 30.56 4.14
C HIS A 465 -3.94 31.92 4.64
#